data_4b5c252d3882982703731c92b97be176
#
_entry.id   4b5c252d3882982703731c92b97be176
#
_cell.length_a   1.000
_cell.length_b   1.000
_cell.length_c   1.000
_cell.angle_alpha   90.00
_cell.angle_beta   90.00
_cell.angle_gamma   90.00
#
_symmetry.space_group_name_H-M   'P 1'
#
loop_
_entity.id
_entity.type
_entity.pdbx_description
1 polymer ?
#
loop_
_entity_poly.entity_id
_entity_poly.type
_entity_poly.pdbx_seq_one_letter_code
_entity_poly.pdbx_strand_id
1 'polypeptide(L)'
;YPQDMDGTRQRSSEEHGRILLHKAQLAAEVARTRGPGGFQAGRVMGYGRLLLEGGHIRQVMPLSRVLTSLGRSVGAREGQHFSVWSVNYAVKGGSGDESLQPLYKGEIVLLEVRESESVAEILHLGDPAWPLEPDDALTLLQEEQRLSVQNAAPEGQDDGVFHRPDPLTGLLRHGDFLAHLARACSECERFSLALLHVDMARRDGDPSGAIQPMTQPEHIMAQVADLARSVCGRKVLGGRFGLNSLIFFHPDLEAEPLRGLYEKLCADIASRLGVRAGVGLACWPFLDLRPSDMIEGARKALEYALLLPAPHIGQFGSLALNISADKRHCRGDVFGAIEEYKLALLADEDNVLAWNSLGVCLASLGRHAEARRFFEEAIQRTPDDPALAYNLGAVCQSLHDNEAAAEHFRTCI
;
A
#
# COMPACT_ATOMS: atom_id res chain seq x y z
N TYR A 1 -30.58 -14.43 -2.47
CA TYR A 1 -30.43 -15.39 -1.38
C TYR A 1 -30.52 -14.65 -0.06
N PRO A 2 -31.11 -15.25 1.03
CA PRO A 2 -31.26 -14.58 2.33
C PRO A 2 -29.94 -14.07 2.92
N GLN A 3 -28.83 -14.76 2.65
CA GLN A 3 -27.46 -14.39 3.08
C GLN A 3 -26.97 -13.07 2.48
N ASP A 4 -27.53 -12.65 1.33
CA ASP A 4 -27.13 -11.41 0.66
C ASP A 4 -27.86 -10.17 1.22
N MET A 5 -28.76 -10.37 2.20
CA MET A 5 -29.61 -9.34 2.79
C MET A 5 -29.19 -8.93 4.22
N ASP A 6 -28.09 -9.48 4.76
CA ASP A 6 -27.62 -9.15 6.10
C ASP A 6 -27.25 -7.67 6.23
N GLY A 7 -27.77 -7.01 7.27
CA GLY A 7 -27.56 -5.60 7.55
C GLY A 7 -28.55 -4.63 6.89
N THR A 8 -29.53 -5.11 6.12
CA THR A 8 -30.47 -4.25 5.37
C THR A 8 -31.85 -4.07 6.01
N ARG A 9 -32.08 -4.56 7.21
CA ARG A 9 -33.39 -4.56 7.88
C ARG A 9 -34.04 -3.19 8.11
N GLN A 10 -33.28 -2.09 7.94
CA GLN A 10 -33.79 -0.71 8.14
C GLN A 10 -33.93 0.09 6.84
N ARG A 11 -33.72 -0.52 5.68
CA ARG A 11 -33.73 0.18 4.39
C ARG A 11 -35.07 0.04 3.68
N SER A 12 -35.39 1.01 2.81
CA SER A 12 -36.62 0.95 2.01
C SER A 12 -36.60 -0.19 0.99
N SER A 13 -37.76 -0.64 0.54
CA SER A 13 -37.90 -1.72 -0.45
C SER A 13 -37.22 -1.40 -1.78
N GLU A 14 -37.19 -0.11 -2.16
CA GLU A 14 -36.50 0.38 -3.35
C GLU A 14 -34.97 0.32 -3.22
N GLU A 15 -34.44 0.67 -2.04
CA GLU A 15 -33.04 0.58 -1.70
C GLU A 15 -32.54 -0.88 -1.69
N HIS A 16 -33.37 -1.79 -1.15
CA HIS A 16 -33.12 -3.23 -1.23
C HIS A 16 -33.03 -3.73 -2.68
N GLY A 17 -33.96 -3.28 -3.54
CA GLY A 17 -33.97 -3.64 -4.94
C GLY A 17 -32.69 -3.17 -5.68
N ARG A 18 -32.24 -1.95 -5.42
CA ARG A 18 -31.01 -1.40 -6.01
C ARG A 18 -29.76 -2.20 -5.55
N ILE A 19 -29.68 -2.54 -4.26
CA ILE A 19 -28.57 -3.34 -3.71
C ILE A 19 -28.54 -4.72 -4.33
N LEU A 20 -29.69 -5.41 -4.42
CA LEU A 20 -29.77 -6.75 -5.01
C LEU A 20 -29.41 -6.72 -6.51
N LEU A 21 -29.86 -5.71 -7.25
CA LEU A 21 -29.51 -5.53 -8.65
C LEU A 21 -28.00 -5.31 -8.83
N HIS A 22 -27.41 -4.44 -8.03
CA HIS A 22 -25.96 -4.18 -8.06
C HIS A 22 -25.15 -5.45 -7.74
N LYS A 23 -25.53 -6.19 -6.70
CA LYS A 23 -24.91 -7.48 -6.34
C LYS A 23 -25.03 -8.51 -7.47
N ALA A 24 -26.19 -8.58 -8.12
CA ALA A 24 -26.40 -9.47 -9.25
C ALA A 24 -25.57 -9.07 -10.48
N GLN A 25 -25.41 -7.77 -10.74
CA GLN A 25 -24.55 -7.25 -11.81
C GLN A 25 -23.08 -7.60 -11.57
N LEU A 26 -22.57 -7.37 -10.37
CA LEU A 26 -21.19 -7.75 -10.00
C LEU A 26 -20.94 -9.27 -10.17
N ALA A 27 -21.86 -10.09 -9.67
CA ALA A 27 -21.75 -11.54 -9.79
C ALA A 27 -21.79 -12.00 -11.27
N ALA A 28 -22.62 -11.36 -12.10
CA ALA A 28 -22.70 -11.64 -13.53
C ALA A 28 -21.44 -11.18 -14.28
N GLU A 29 -20.85 -10.05 -13.93
CA GLU A 29 -19.62 -9.56 -14.52
C GLU A 29 -18.46 -10.51 -14.24
N VAL A 30 -18.26 -10.91 -12.99
CA VAL A 30 -17.22 -11.88 -12.60
C VAL A 30 -17.46 -13.24 -13.25
N ALA A 31 -18.71 -13.70 -13.35
CA ALA A 31 -19.03 -14.95 -14.01
C ALA A 31 -18.70 -14.94 -15.52
N ARG A 32 -18.73 -13.77 -16.17
CA ARG A 32 -18.36 -13.59 -17.59
C ARG A 32 -16.85 -13.55 -17.81
N THR A 33 -16.10 -12.92 -16.90
CA THR A 33 -14.66 -12.69 -17.07
C THR A 33 -13.80 -13.90 -16.73
N ARG A 34 -14.33 -14.91 -16.02
CA ARG A 34 -13.59 -16.07 -15.57
C ARG A 34 -13.91 -17.33 -16.36
N GLY A 35 -13.00 -17.73 -17.24
CA GLY A 35 -12.92 -19.06 -17.83
C GLY A 35 -11.58 -19.25 -18.53
N PRO A 36 -10.81 -20.32 -18.24
CA PRO A 36 -9.70 -20.72 -19.08
C PRO A 36 -10.25 -21.06 -20.47
N GLY A 37 -9.85 -20.27 -21.47
CA GLY A 37 -10.28 -20.49 -22.86
C GLY A 37 -11.47 -19.65 -23.35
N GLY A 38 -11.86 -18.58 -22.70
CA GLY A 38 -12.98 -17.72 -23.11
C GLY A 38 -14.33 -18.38 -22.80
N PHE A 39 -15.34 -17.57 -22.63
CA PHE A 39 -16.77 -17.90 -22.42
C PHE A 39 -17.11 -19.38 -22.13
N GLN A 40 -17.07 -19.80 -20.90
CA GLN A 40 -17.87 -20.95 -20.46
C GLN A 40 -19.30 -20.47 -20.20
N ALA A 41 -20.15 -20.62 -21.19
CA ALA A 41 -21.57 -20.39 -21.03
C ALA A 41 -22.11 -21.28 -19.90
N GLY A 42 -22.69 -20.66 -18.86
CA GLY A 42 -23.42 -21.36 -17.81
C GLY A 42 -22.83 -21.36 -16.40
N ARG A 43 -21.73 -20.64 -16.13
CA ARG A 43 -21.24 -20.52 -14.75
C ARG A 43 -22.12 -19.53 -13.98
N VAL A 44 -22.75 -20.00 -12.91
CA VAL A 44 -23.50 -19.18 -11.96
C VAL A 44 -22.63 -18.97 -10.72
N MET A 45 -22.36 -17.72 -10.37
CA MET A 45 -21.64 -17.36 -9.15
C MET A 45 -22.55 -16.58 -8.22
N GLY A 46 -22.68 -17.03 -6.98
CA GLY A 46 -23.39 -16.28 -5.94
C GLY A 46 -22.55 -15.11 -5.43
N TYR A 47 -23.21 -14.01 -5.07
CA TYR A 47 -22.51 -12.82 -4.56
C TYR A 47 -21.58 -13.13 -3.37
N GLY A 48 -22.02 -14.00 -2.42
CA GLY A 48 -21.22 -14.40 -1.28
C GLY A 48 -19.90 -15.12 -1.64
N ARG A 49 -19.76 -15.63 -2.87
CA ARG A 49 -18.52 -16.25 -3.36
C ARG A 49 -17.59 -15.27 -4.08
N LEU A 50 -18.04 -14.05 -4.36
CA LEU A 50 -17.19 -13.05 -5.03
C LEU A 50 -15.93 -12.73 -4.25
N LEU A 51 -16.02 -12.58 -2.94
CA LEU A 51 -14.87 -12.38 -2.07
C LEU A 51 -13.97 -13.61 -2.02
N LEU A 52 -14.56 -14.81 -1.97
CA LEU A 52 -13.82 -16.07 -1.82
C LEU A 52 -13.01 -16.43 -3.07
N GLU A 53 -13.60 -16.27 -4.25
CA GLU A 53 -13.05 -16.79 -5.52
C GLU A 53 -13.18 -15.79 -6.69
N GLY A 54 -13.80 -14.64 -6.47
CA GLY A 54 -14.17 -13.69 -7.53
C GLY A 54 -13.12 -12.63 -7.85
N GLY A 55 -12.08 -12.48 -7.04
CA GLY A 55 -11.05 -11.48 -7.20
C GLY A 55 -10.01 -11.83 -8.26
N HIS A 56 -9.39 -10.80 -8.83
CA HIS A 56 -8.23 -10.93 -9.72
C HIS A 56 -7.29 -9.73 -9.55
N ILE A 57 -6.06 -9.87 -9.99
CA ILE A 57 -5.10 -8.78 -10.06
C ILE A 57 -5.45 -7.91 -11.26
N ARG A 58 -5.61 -6.60 -11.05
CA ARG A 58 -5.81 -5.60 -12.12
C ARG A 58 -4.49 -5.06 -12.66
N GLN A 59 -3.56 -4.81 -11.74
CA GLN A 59 -2.28 -4.19 -12.09
C GLN A 59 -1.21 -4.57 -11.07
N VAL A 60 0.01 -4.81 -11.55
CA VAL A 60 1.21 -4.89 -10.72
C VAL A 60 1.75 -3.48 -10.50
N MET A 61 2.05 -3.13 -9.27
CA MET A 61 2.46 -1.80 -8.84
C MET A 61 3.90 -1.84 -8.31
N PRO A 62 4.59 -0.67 -8.25
CA PRO A 62 5.88 -0.56 -7.56
C PRO A 62 5.79 -1.01 -6.10
N LEU A 63 6.96 -1.30 -5.50
CA LEU A 63 7.11 -1.70 -4.10
C LEU A 63 6.43 -3.03 -3.77
N SER A 64 6.49 -4.00 -4.69
CA SER A 64 5.90 -5.34 -4.50
C SER A 64 4.42 -5.32 -4.13
N ARG A 65 3.66 -4.44 -4.78
CA ARG A 65 2.21 -4.29 -4.58
C ARG A 65 1.42 -4.67 -5.83
N VAL A 66 0.16 -4.94 -5.62
CA VAL A 66 -0.81 -5.16 -6.69
C VAL A 66 -2.11 -4.42 -6.41
N LEU A 67 -2.76 -3.97 -7.48
CA LEU A 67 -4.14 -3.50 -7.44
C LEU A 67 -5.05 -4.69 -7.74
N THR A 68 -6.05 -4.93 -6.91
CA THR A 68 -6.99 -6.04 -7.05
C THR A 68 -8.39 -5.54 -7.39
N SER A 69 -9.22 -6.43 -7.95
CA SER A 69 -10.64 -6.15 -8.23
C SER A 69 -11.55 -6.33 -7.00
N LEU A 70 -10.99 -6.58 -5.82
CA LEU A 70 -11.73 -6.78 -4.59
C LEU A 70 -11.89 -5.44 -3.85
N GLY A 71 -13.11 -5.05 -3.51
CA GLY A 71 -13.41 -3.84 -2.75
C GLY A 71 -14.42 -4.09 -1.63
N ARG A 72 -14.77 -3.04 -0.89
CA ARG A 72 -15.80 -3.09 0.17
C ARG A 72 -17.15 -3.57 -0.37
N SER A 73 -17.47 -3.26 -1.62
CA SER A 73 -18.70 -3.70 -2.29
C SER A 73 -18.88 -5.22 -2.31
N VAL A 74 -17.79 -6.00 -2.30
CA VAL A 74 -17.80 -7.44 -2.24
C VAL A 74 -17.45 -8.02 -0.85
N GLY A 75 -17.30 -7.15 0.16
CA GLY A 75 -17.00 -7.54 1.54
C GLY A 75 -15.50 -7.65 1.85
N ALA A 76 -14.63 -7.12 1.00
CA ALA A 76 -13.20 -7.08 1.27
C ALA A 76 -12.87 -6.19 2.46
N ARG A 77 -11.87 -6.57 3.25
CA ARG A 77 -11.39 -5.85 4.43
C ARG A 77 -9.87 -5.84 4.45
N GLU A 78 -9.31 -4.81 5.05
CA GLU A 78 -7.87 -4.71 5.28
C GLU A 78 -7.37 -5.86 6.15
N GLY A 79 -6.17 -6.35 5.86
CA GLY A 79 -5.57 -7.49 6.53
C GLY A 79 -6.02 -8.86 6.02
N GLN A 80 -6.97 -8.96 5.10
CA GLN A 80 -7.33 -10.24 4.50
C GLN A 80 -6.25 -10.75 3.57
N HIS A 81 -5.98 -12.04 3.62
CA HIS A 81 -4.96 -12.73 2.83
C HIS A 81 -5.59 -13.52 1.70
N PHE A 82 -4.95 -13.49 0.55
CA PHE A 82 -5.38 -14.23 -0.64
C PHE A 82 -4.21 -15.01 -1.23
N SER A 83 -4.48 -16.23 -1.66
CA SER A 83 -3.60 -16.95 -2.57
C SER A 83 -3.84 -16.48 -4.00
N VAL A 84 -2.76 -16.43 -4.78
CA VAL A 84 -2.78 -16.00 -6.18
C VAL A 84 -2.52 -17.17 -7.09
N TRP A 85 -3.34 -17.32 -8.13
CA TRP A 85 -3.33 -18.42 -9.07
C TRP A 85 -3.31 -17.93 -10.51
N SER A 86 -2.43 -18.48 -11.33
CA SER A 86 -2.50 -18.24 -12.78
C SER A 86 -3.71 -18.95 -13.39
N VAL A 87 -4.45 -18.25 -14.25
CA VAL A 87 -5.59 -18.82 -14.99
C VAL A 87 -5.20 -19.38 -16.37
N ASN A 88 -4.01 -19.03 -16.88
CA ASN A 88 -3.62 -19.27 -18.27
C ASN A 88 -2.51 -20.32 -18.43
N TYR A 89 -2.27 -21.17 -17.43
CA TYR A 89 -1.20 -22.16 -17.50
C TYR A 89 -1.70 -23.53 -18.00
N ALA A 90 -1.19 -23.95 -19.17
CA ALA A 90 -1.44 -25.30 -19.68
C ALA A 90 -0.29 -26.23 -19.28
N VAL A 91 -0.52 -27.16 -18.39
CA VAL A 91 0.42 -28.26 -18.14
C VAL A 91 0.25 -29.30 -19.25
N LYS A 92 1.28 -29.50 -20.07
CA LYS A 92 1.33 -30.61 -21.03
C LYS A 92 1.43 -31.93 -20.24
N GLY A 93 0.30 -32.55 -19.96
CA GLY A 93 0.25 -33.91 -19.47
C GLY A 93 0.71 -34.87 -20.55
N GLY A 94 1.50 -35.91 -20.20
CA GLY A 94 2.05 -36.89 -21.12
C GLY A 94 1.02 -37.78 -21.86
N SER A 95 -0.29 -37.50 -21.77
CA SER A 95 -1.37 -38.26 -22.39
C SER A 95 -2.19 -37.48 -23.42
N GLY A 96 -1.72 -36.31 -23.87
CA GLY A 96 -2.38 -35.57 -24.96
C GLY A 96 -3.66 -34.81 -24.56
N ASP A 97 -4.04 -34.84 -23.30
CA ASP A 97 -5.16 -34.07 -22.78
C ASP A 97 -4.60 -32.77 -22.14
N GLU A 98 -4.82 -31.62 -22.76
CA GLU A 98 -4.46 -30.32 -22.23
C GLU A 98 -5.45 -29.93 -21.12
N SER A 99 -5.24 -30.41 -19.90
CA SER A 99 -5.99 -29.92 -18.75
C SER A 99 -5.31 -28.64 -18.26
N LEU A 100 -6.01 -27.50 -18.36
CA LEU A 100 -5.63 -26.24 -17.74
C LEU A 100 -5.72 -26.38 -16.21
N GLN A 101 -4.58 -26.55 -15.56
CA GLN A 101 -4.51 -26.54 -14.11
C GLN A 101 -4.05 -25.16 -13.62
N PRO A 102 -4.72 -24.58 -12.61
CA PRO A 102 -4.28 -23.33 -12.03
C PRO A 102 -2.91 -23.51 -11.36
N LEU A 103 -1.95 -22.67 -11.70
CA LEU A 103 -0.63 -22.62 -11.08
C LEU A 103 -0.67 -21.66 -9.88
N TYR A 104 -0.27 -22.14 -8.72
CA TYR A 104 -0.06 -21.29 -7.55
C TYR A 104 1.13 -20.34 -7.78
N LYS A 105 0.90 -19.04 -7.65
CA LYS A 105 1.92 -18.01 -7.86
C LYS A 105 2.40 -17.34 -6.57
N GLY A 106 1.57 -17.26 -5.52
CA GLY A 106 1.98 -16.62 -4.27
C GLY A 106 0.83 -16.18 -3.37
N GLU A 107 1.15 -15.30 -2.43
CA GLU A 107 0.19 -14.75 -1.46
C GLU A 107 0.28 -13.24 -1.40
N ILE A 108 -0.88 -12.62 -1.20
CA ILE A 108 -1.02 -11.18 -0.99
C ILE A 108 -1.85 -10.88 0.25
N VAL A 109 -1.67 -9.69 0.84
CA VAL A 109 -2.50 -9.15 1.91
C VAL A 109 -3.10 -7.81 1.49
N LEU A 110 -4.40 -7.62 1.71
CA LEU A 110 -5.05 -6.34 1.41
C LEU A 110 -4.60 -5.28 2.43
N LEU A 111 -4.19 -4.13 1.92
CA LEU A 111 -3.69 -3.01 2.72
C LEU A 111 -4.68 -1.86 2.76
N GLU A 112 -5.13 -1.41 1.61
CA GLU A 112 -6.06 -0.31 1.43
C GLU A 112 -7.27 -0.83 0.65
N VAL A 113 -8.43 -0.84 1.29
CA VAL A 113 -9.66 -1.35 0.66
C VAL A 113 -10.57 -0.17 0.30
N ARG A 114 -10.81 0.01 -1.00
CA ARG A 114 -11.73 0.99 -1.58
C ARG A 114 -13.08 0.34 -1.89
N GLU A 115 -13.98 1.10 -2.48
CA GLU A 115 -15.33 0.58 -2.80
C GLU A 115 -15.31 -0.60 -3.76
N SER A 116 -14.55 -0.52 -4.87
CA SER A 116 -14.53 -1.53 -5.95
C SER A 116 -13.17 -2.18 -6.20
N GLU A 117 -12.14 -1.81 -5.45
CA GLU A 117 -10.76 -2.28 -5.65
C GLU A 117 -9.98 -2.21 -4.34
N SER A 118 -8.83 -2.87 -4.27
CA SER A 118 -7.93 -2.79 -3.12
C SER A 118 -6.48 -2.82 -3.56
N VAL A 119 -5.64 -2.09 -2.82
CA VAL A 119 -4.19 -2.23 -2.91
C VAL A 119 -3.76 -3.34 -1.97
N ALA A 120 -2.95 -4.27 -2.47
CA ALA A 120 -2.42 -5.38 -1.70
C ALA A 120 -0.89 -5.44 -1.78
N GLU A 121 -0.26 -5.94 -0.72
CA GLU A 121 1.17 -6.25 -0.66
C GLU A 121 1.40 -7.69 -1.05
N ILE A 122 2.44 -7.96 -1.83
CA ILE A 122 2.90 -9.32 -2.13
C ILE A 122 3.72 -9.82 -0.95
N LEU A 123 3.24 -10.84 -0.25
CA LEU A 123 3.93 -11.42 0.90
C LEU A 123 4.94 -12.48 0.49
N HIS A 124 4.55 -13.31 -0.49
CA HIS A 124 5.32 -14.47 -0.92
C HIS A 124 5.05 -14.76 -2.40
N LEU A 125 6.10 -15.19 -3.13
CA LEU A 125 5.98 -15.81 -4.44
C LEU A 125 6.32 -17.30 -4.31
N GLY A 126 5.51 -18.16 -4.93
CA GLY A 126 5.74 -19.60 -4.95
C GLY A 126 7.01 -19.96 -5.72
N ASP A 127 7.22 -19.29 -6.85
CA ASP A 127 8.43 -19.37 -7.67
C ASP A 127 8.73 -17.97 -8.24
N PRO A 128 9.93 -17.41 -8.03
CA PRO A 128 10.33 -16.12 -8.59
C PRO A 128 10.29 -16.05 -10.12
N ALA A 129 10.40 -17.19 -10.80
CA ALA A 129 10.28 -17.27 -12.25
C ALA A 129 8.85 -17.03 -12.76
N TRP A 130 7.87 -17.09 -11.87
CA TRP A 130 6.44 -16.88 -12.19
C TRP A 130 5.90 -15.67 -11.43
N PRO A 131 6.23 -14.44 -11.85
CA PRO A 131 5.74 -13.23 -11.19
C PRO A 131 4.22 -13.14 -11.29
N LEU A 132 3.64 -12.34 -10.41
CA LEU A 132 2.22 -12.01 -10.47
C LEU A 132 1.94 -11.14 -11.70
N GLU A 133 0.83 -11.41 -12.37
CA GLU A 133 0.43 -10.74 -13.60
C GLU A 133 -1.03 -10.25 -13.50
N PRO A 134 -1.42 -9.26 -14.31
CA PRO A 134 -2.84 -8.93 -14.46
C PRO A 134 -3.65 -10.16 -14.84
N ASP A 135 -4.89 -10.22 -14.35
CA ASP A 135 -5.84 -11.32 -14.50
C ASP A 135 -5.52 -12.59 -13.68
N ASP A 136 -4.41 -12.65 -12.93
CA ASP A 136 -4.21 -13.72 -11.96
C ASP A 136 -5.36 -13.75 -10.93
N ALA A 137 -5.86 -14.95 -10.66
CA ALA A 137 -7.02 -15.16 -9.82
C ALA A 137 -6.69 -15.13 -8.34
N LEU A 138 -7.61 -14.60 -7.52
CA LEU A 138 -7.48 -14.50 -6.08
C LEU A 138 -8.44 -15.46 -5.37
N THR A 139 -7.95 -16.16 -4.35
CA THR A 139 -8.76 -17.00 -3.47
C THR A 139 -8.48 -16.63 -2.02
N LEU A 140 -9.53 -16.29 -1.27
CA LEU A 140 -9.42 -15.91 0.14
C LEU A 140 -8.87 -17.07 0.97
N LEU A 141 -7.82 -16.82 1.71
CA LEU A 141 -7.29 -17.74 2.71
C LEU A 141 -8.09 -17.60 4.00
N GLN A 142 -8.88 -18.65 4.33
CA GLN A 142 -9.62 -18.68 5.58
C GLN A 142 -8.65 -18.94 6.76
N GLU A 143 -8.94 -18.35 7.92
CA GLU A 143 -8.09 -18.52 9.12
C GLU A 143 -7.89 -19.99 9.51
N GLU A 144 -8.91 -20.84 9.32
CA GLU A 144 -8.81 -22.29 9.55
C GLU A 144 -7.80 -22.98 8.62
N GLN A 145 -7.64 -22.52 7.38
CA GLN A 145 -6.62 -23.02 6.46
C GLN A 145 -5.22 -22.54 6.82
N ARG A 146 -5.10 -21.35 7.44
CA ARG A 146 -3.83 -20.87 8.01
C ARG A 146 -3.35 -21.77 9.15
N LEU A 147 -4.27 -22.22 10.01
CA LEU A 147 -3.96 -23.11 11.13
C LEU A 147 -3.63 -24.55 10.66
N SER A 148 -4.26 -25.07 9.61
CA SER A 148 -4.02 -26.43 9.12
C SER A 148 -2.69 -26.58 8.37
N VAL A 149 -2.23 -25.58 7.66
CA VAL A 149 -0.88 -25.54 7.08
C VAL A 149 0.19 -25.36 8.18
N GLN A 150 -0.17 -24.75 9.31
CA GLN A 150 0.70 -24.61 10.49
C GLN A 150 0.77 -25.89 11.33
N ASN A 151 -0.24 -26.76 11.30
CA ASN A 151 -0.34 -27.96 12.16
C ASN A 151 0.27 -29.25 11.57
N ALA A 152 0.91 -29.20 10.40
CA ALA A 152 1.58 -30.35 9.79
C ALA A 152 3.02 -30.56 10.32
N ALA A 153 3.26 -30.49 11.63
CA ALA A 153 4.52 -30.88 12.26
C ALA A 153 4.28 -31.48 13.65
N PRO A 154 5.17 -32.41 14.11
CA PRO A 154 4.89 -33.32 15.22
C PRO A 154 4.65 -32.59 16.55
N GLU A 155 3.68 -33.12 17.29
CA GLU A 155 3.33 -32.74 18.65
C GLU A 155 4.51 -32.87 19.60
N GLY A 156 4.93 -31.74 20.15
CA GLY A 156 5.86 -31.67 21.27
C GLY A 156 5.51 -30.45 22.10
N GLN A 157 5.05 -30.73 23.31
CA GLN A 157 4.61 -29.80 24.35
C GLN A 157 5.42 -28.51 24.43
N ASP A 158 4.77 -27.32 24.36
CA ASP A 158 4.91 -26.27 25.37
C ASP A 158 3.89 -25.12 25.14
N ASP A 159 3.42 -24.49 26.22
CA ASP A 159 2.38 -23.45 26.27
C ASP A 159 2.89 -22.06 25.78
N GLY A 160 3.46 -22.00 24.61
CA GLY A 160 3.89 -20.79 23.93
C GLY A 160 3.32 -20.73 22.52
N VAL A 161 2.75 -19.61 22.14
CA VAL A 161 2.40 -19.32 20.74
C VAL A 161 3.64 -19.56 19.90
N PHE A 162 3.73 -20.67 19.18
CA PHE A 162 4.90 -21.02 18.36
C PHE A 162 5.03 -20.06 17.20
N HIS A 163 5.83 -19.03 17.39
CA HIS A 163 6.25 -18.14 16.33
C HIS A 163 7.31 -18.84 15.48
N ARG A 164 6.93 -19.33 14.32
CA ARG A 164 7.91 -19.84 13.35
C ARG A 164 8.52 -18.63 12.63
N PRO A 165 9.84 -18.44 12.75
CA PRO A 165 10.51 -17.38 12.00
C PRO A 165 10.35 -17.63 10.50
N ASP A 166 10.40 -16.55 9.73
CA ASP A 166 10.50 -16.63 8.28
C ASP A 166 11.77 -17.40 7.92
N PRO A 167 11.68 -18.49 7.14
CA PRO A 167 12.82 -19.38 6.91
C PRO A 167 13.96 -18.71 6.13
N LEU A 168 13.66 -17.66 5.38
CA LEU A 168 14.62 -16.94 4.57
C LEU A 168 15.38 -15.90 5.40
N THR A 169 14.66 -15.08 6.15
CA THR A 169 15.23 -13.92 6.86
C THR A 169 15.51 -14.20 8.33
N GLY A 170 14.92 -15.25 8.91
CA GLY A 170 14.95 -15.53 10.34
C GLY A 170 14.26 -14.48 11.22
N LEU A 171 13.48 -13.56 10.62
CA LEU A 171 12.64 -12.58 11.29
C LEU A 171 11.23 -13.14 11.48
N LEU A 172 10.36 -12.41 12.18
CA LEU A 172 8.95 -12.79 12.29
C LEU A 172 8.26 -12.78 10.92
N ARG A 173 7.32 -13.68 10.71
CA ARG A 173 6.42 -13.59 9.56
C ARG A 173 5.50 -12.40 9.72
N HIS A 174 4.91 -11.93 8.62
CA HIS A 174 4.06 -10.74 8.58
C HIS A 174 2.97 -10.75 9.67
N GLY A 175 2.17 -11.81 9.75
CA GLY A 175 1.08 -11.92 10.75
C GLY A 175 1.59 -11.97 12.18
N ASP A 176 2.68 -12.71 12.44
CA ASP A 176 3.30 -12.78 13.76
C ASP A 176 3.88 -11.44 14.21
N PHE A 177 4.52 -10.72 13.28
CA PHE A 177 4.99 -9.36 13.54
C PHE A 177 3.86 -8.42 13.93
N LEU A 178 2.74 -8.41 13.20
CA LEU A 178 1.58 -7.56 13.52
C LEU A 178 0.99 -7.88 14.90
N ALA A 179 0.89 -9.16 15.26
CA ALA A 179 0.40 -9.58 16.58
C ALA A 179 1.32 -9.12 17.72
N HIS A 180 2.65 -9.20 17.53
CA HIS A 180 3.62 -8.70 18.50
C HIS A 180 3.63 -7.18 18.57
N LEU A 181 3.54 -6.51 17.41
CA LEU A 181 3.50 -5.05 17.34
C LEU A 181 2.31 -4.50 18.13
N ALA A 182 1.11 -5.08 17.97
CA ALA A 182 -0.08 -4.64 18.68
C ALA A 182 0.10 -4.69 20.21
N ARG A 183 0.81 -5.71 20.73
CA ARG A 183 1.17 -5.83 22.14
C ARG A 183 2.24 -4.81 22.53
N ALA A 184 3.34 -4.73 21.77
CA ALA A 184 4.46 -3.84 22.06
C ALA A 184 4.03 -2.36 22.05
N CYS A 185 3.13 -1.95 21.14
CA CYS A 185 2.56 -0.60 21.13
C CYS A 185 1.76 -0.26 22.39
N SER A 186 1.16 -1.25 23.07
CA SER A 186 0.42 -1.00 24.32
C SER A 186 1.32 -0.85 25.54
N GLU A 187 2.59 -1.26 25.43
CA GLU A 187 3.59 -1.23 26.50
C GLU A 187 4.50 0.01 26.45
N CYS A 188 4.43 0.80 25.35
CA CYS A 188 5.31 1.93 25.10
C CYS A 188 4.54 3.25 25.06
N GLU A 189 5.07 4.31 25.66
CA GLU A 189 4.55 5.67 25.53
C GLU A 189 4.94 6.31 24.19
N ARG A 190 6.03 5.87 23.59
CA ARG A 190 6.53 6.28 22.27
C ARG A 190 7.24 5.13 21.58
N PHE A 191 7.20 5.11 20.30
CA PHE A 191 7.95 4.16 19.47
C PHE A 191 8.18 4.69 18.07
N SER A 192 9.07 4.03 17.34
CA SER A 192 9.28 4.28 15.93
C SER A 192 9.23 2.98 15.13
N LEU A 193 8.64 3.05 13.94
CA LEU A 193 8.68 1.99 12.94
C LEU A 193 9.63 2.38 11.80
N ALA A 194 10.40 1.42 11.33
CA ALA A 194 11.23 1.55 10.15
C ALA A 194 10.85 0.49 9.13
N LEU A 195 10.33 0.91 7.99
CA LEU A 195 10.00 0.03 6.86
C LEU A 195 11.12 0.13 5.83
N LEU A 196 11.94 -0.90 5.75
CA LEU A 196 13.04 -1.05 4.79
C LEU A 196 12.53 -1.77 3.55
N HIS A 197 12.76 -1.22 2.38
CA HIS A 197 12.49 -1.85 1.08
C HIS A 197 13.77 -1.94 0.26
N VAL A 198 13.98 -3.08 -0.41
CA VAL A 198 15.12 -3.32 -1.30
C VAL A 198 14.64 -3.32 -2.75
N ASP A 199 15.20 -2.44 -3.57
CA ASP A 199 14.91 -2.38 -5.00
C ASP A 199 15.74 -3.44 -5.73
N MET A 200 15.12 -4.59 -5.99
CA MET A 200 15.76 -5.71 -6.69
C MET A 200 15.97 -5.47 -8.18
N ALA A 201 15.35 -4.45 -8.74
CA ALA A 201 15.44 -4.12 -10.16
C ALA A 201 16.56 -3.13 -10.49
N ARG A 202 17.11 -2.45 -9.48
CA ARG A 202 18.10 -1.38 -9.67
C ARG A 202 19.34 -1.61 -8.83
N ARG A 203 20.50 -1.44 -9.47
CA ARG A 203 21.78 -1.37 -8.75
C ARG A 203 22.07 0.06 -8.33
N ASP A 204 22.61 0.21 -7.13
CA ASP A 204 23.04 1.52 -6.67
C ASP A 204 24.25 2.01 -7.50
N GLY A 205 24.18 3.26 -7.98
CA GLY A 205 25.23 3.85 -8.80
C GLY A 205 25.18 3.55 -10.31
N ASP A 206 24.15 2.85 -10.81
CA ASP A 206 23.98 2.67 -12.27
C ASP A 206 23.27 3.89 -12.90
N PRO A 207 24.00 4.74 -13.64
CA PRO A 207 23.43 5.92 -14.29
C PRO A 207 22.48 5.60 -15.45
N SER A 208 22.50 4.36 -15.96
CA SER A 208 21.65 3.97 -17.08
C SER A 208 20.21 3.68 -16.65
N GLY A 209 19.96 3.45 -15.37
CA GLY A 209 18.66 3.04 -14.86
C GLY A 209 18.14 1.72 -15.44
N ALA A 210 19.03 0.94 -16.07
CA ALA A 210 18.66 -0.31 -16.71
C ALA A 210 18.23 -1.33 -15.66
N ILE A 211 17.04 -1.89 -15.87
CA ILE A 211 16.51 -2.98 -15.04
C ILE A 211 17.30 -4.25 -15.41
N GLN A 212 18.12 -4.72 -14.48
CA GLN A 212 18.82 -6.01 -14.63
C GLN A 212 18.17 -7.02 -13.67
N PRO A 213 17.63 -8.14 -14.18
CA PRO A 213 17.08 -9.18 -13.31
C PRO A 213 18.19 -9.77 -12.43
N MET A 214 17.97 -9.78 -11.11
CA MET A 214 18.92 -10.37 -10.18
C MET A 214 18.78 -11.89 -10.12
N THR A 215 19.91 -12.55 -10.14
CA THR A 215 20.01 -14.01 -10.14
C THR A 215 19.89 -14.61 -8.74
N GLN A 216 19.09 -14.24 -7.86
CA GLN A 216 18.77 -14.84 -6.56
C GLN A 216 18.30 -13.76 -5.55
N PRO A 217 17.12 -13.18 -5.75
CA PRO A 217 16.61 -12.13 -4.85
C PRO A 217 16.43 -12.61 -3.41
N GLU A 218 16.17 -13.90 -3.21
CA GLU A 218 16.01 -14.49 -1.88
C GLU A 218 17.31 -14.45 -1.07
N HIS A 219 18.44 -14.76 -1.69
CA HIS A 219 19.73 -14.71 -1.03
C HIS A 219 20.10 -13.28 -0.58
N ILE A 220 19.74 -12.29 -1.37
CA ILE A 220 19.92 -10.87 -1.02
C ILE A 220 19.09 -10.50 0.19
N MET A 221 17.80 -10.89 0.24
CA MET A 221 16.94 -10.60 1.38
C MET A 221 17.42 -11.23 2.68
N ALA A 222 18.00 -12.45 2.63
CA ALA A 222 18.62 -13.07 3.78
C ALA A 222 19.83 -12.26 4.28
N GLN A 223 20.71 -11.82 3.37
CA GLN A 223 21.87 -10.99 3.71
C GLN A 223 21.45 -9.61 4.26
N VAL A 224 20.43 -8.99 3.67
CA VAL A 224 19.87 -7.72 4.18
C VAL A 224 19.32 -7.88 5.60
N ALA A 225 18.62 -8.97 5.88
CA ALA A 225 18.13 -9.27 7.22
C ALA A 225 19.26 -9.46 8.24
N ASP A 226 20.36 -10.10 7.83
CA ASP A 226 21.56 -10.26 8.67
C ASP A 226 22.25 -8.92 8.95
N LEU A 227 22.40 -8.08 7.92
CA LEU A 227 22.93 -6.71 8.07
C LEU A 227 22.03 -5.88 9.00
N ALA A 228 20.72 -5.91 8.80
CA ALA A 228 19.77 -5.19 9.64
C ALA A 228 19.84 -5.64 11.10
N ARG A 229 19.92 -6.94 11.38
CA ARG A 229 20.13 -7.47 12.75
C ARG A 229 21.46 -7.04 13.36
N SER A 230 22.51 -6.91 12.56
CA SER A 230 23.81 -6.43 13.05
C SER A 230 23.81 -4.97 13.43
N VAL A 231 23.04 -4.15 12.71
CA VAL A 231 22.95 -2.69 12.90
C VAL A 231 21.90 -2.32 13.95
N CYS A 232 20.68 -2.88 13.83
CA CYS A 232 19.57 -2.58 14.76
C CYS A 232 19.68 -3.31 16.11
N GLY A 233 20.50 -4.36 16.18
CA GLY A 233 20.63 -5.22 17.35
C GLY A 233 19.71 -6.44 17.31
N ARG A 234 20.19 -7.56 17.84
CA ARG A 234 19.48 -8.86 17.80
C ARG A 234 18.15 -8.90 18.59
N LYS A 235 17.92 -7.96 19.49
CA LYS A 235 16.73 -7.91 20.33
C LYS A 235 15.62 -7.02 19.75
N VAL A 236 15.89 -6.30 18.65
CA VAL A 236 14.88 -5.46 18.01
C VAL A 236 13.81 -6.34 17.37
N LEU A 237 12.55 -6.04 17.65
CA LEU A 237 11.42 -6.72 17.03
C LEU A 237 11.42 -6.40 15.53
N GLY A 238 11.66 -7.41 14.71
CA GLY A 238 11.69 -7.28 13.26
C GLY A 238 10.86 -8.35 12.58
N GLY A 239 10.25 -7.99 11.45
CA GLY A 239 9.40 -8.87 10.65
C GLY A 239 9.66 -8.74 9.16
N ARG A 240 9.40 -9.82 8.42
CA ARG A 240 9.26 -9.77 6.97
C ARG A 240 7.92 -9.15 6.66
N PHE A 241 7.93 -7.96 6.07
CA PHE A 241 6.71 -7.20 5.81
C PHE A 241 6.12 -7.47 4.43
N GLY A 242 6.96 -7.68 3.45
CA GLY A 242 6.59 -8.00 2.08
C GLY A 242 7.67 -8.81 1.37
N LEU A 243 7.53 -8.98 0.06
CA LEU A 243 8.49 -9.76 -0.74
C LEU A 243 9.92 -9.23 -0.58
N ASN A 244 10.08 -7.92 -0.74
CA ASN A 244 11.36 -7.21 -0.67
C ASN A 244 11.40 -6.19 0.47
N SER A 245 10.58 -6.36 1.50
CA SER A 245 10.42 -5.39 2.58
C SER A 245 10.56 -6.04 3.95
N LEU A 246 11.31 -5.39 4.83
CA LEU A 246 11.45 -5.72 6.25
C LEU A 246 10.93 -4.55 7.08
N ILE A 247 10.36 -4.85 8.24
CA ILE A 247 9.88 -3.83 9.19
C ILE A 247 10.50 -4.07 10.55
N PHE A 248 10.86 -2.97 11.24
CA PHE A 248 11.47 -3.00 12.56
C PHE A 248 10.75 -2.04 13.50
N PHE A 249 10.53 -2.49 14.73
CA PHE A 249 9.94 -1.71 15.80
C PHE A 249 11.03 -1.29 16.80
N HIS A 250 11.09 0.00 17.09
CA HIS A 250 12.06 0.59 18.00
C HIS A 250 11.32 1.29 19.14
N PRO A 251 11.26 0.69 20.35
CA PRO A 251 10.70 1.35 21.50
C PRO A 251 11.57 2.54 21.91
N ASP A 252 10.95 3.63 22.36
CA ASP A 252 11.56 4.81 22.96
C ASP A 252 12.67 5.50 22.13
N LEU A 253 12.78 5.19 20.83
CA LEU A 253 13.79 5.77 19.94
C LEU A 253 13.16 6.87 19.07
N GLU A 254 13.79 8.04 19.06
CA GLU A 254 13.38 9.20 18.28
C GLU A 254 13.89 9.14 16.83
N ALA A 255 13.36 10.03 15.97
CA ALA A 255 13.61 10.02 14.53
C ALA A 255 15.09 10.22 14.16
N GLU A 256 15.79 11.18 14.78
CA GLU A 256 17.17 11.50 14.38
C GLU A 256 18.18 10.39 14.66
N PRO A 257 18.24 9.78 15.86
CA PRO A 257 19.08 8.62 16.09
C PRO A 257 18.74 7.45 15.17
N LEU A 258 17.45 7.26 14.89
CA LEU A 258 16.96 6.20 14.02
C LEU A 258 17.39 6.44 12.57
N ARG A 259 17.33 7.69 12.09
CA ARG A 259 17.80 8.09 10.76
C ARG A 259 19.26 7.69 10.56
N GLY A 260 20.16 8.09 11.45
CA GLY A 260 21.58 7.78 11.34
C GLY A 260 21.89 6.28 11.33
N LEU A 261 21.10 5.48 12.09
CA LEU A 261 21.20 4.03 12.10
C LEU A 261 20.86 3.43 10.72
N TYR A 262 19.79 3.89 10.09
CA TYR A 262 19.35 3.39 8.80
C TYR A 262 20.14 3.97 7.62
N GLU A 263 20.73 5.15 7.74
CA GLU A 263 21.71 5.68 6.78
C GLU A 263 22.92 4.74 6.66
N LYS A 264 23.44 4.31 7.81
CA LYS A 264 24.53 3.32 7.85
C LYS A 264 24.11 1.98 7.24
N LEU A 265 22.91 1.49 7.57
CA LEU A 265 22.38 0.23 7.01
C LEU A 265 22.23 0.31 5.48
N CYS A 266 21.66 1.38 4.95
CA CYS A 266 21.51 1.58 3.51
C CYS A 266 22.88 1.65 2.81
N ALA A 267 23.85 2.34 3.40
CA ALA A 267 25.23 2.39 2.89
C ALA A 267 25.90 1.00 2.89
N ASP A 268 25.71 0.22 3.95
CA ASP A 268 26.22 -1.14 4.04
C ASP A 268 25.56 -2.07 3.01
N ILE A 269 24.25 -1.95 2.79
CA ILE A 269 23.52 -2.70 1.75
C ILE A 269 24.05 -2.35 0.36
N ALA A 270 24.16 -1.06 0.04
CA ALA A 270 24.65 -0.59 -1.25
C ALA A 270 26.09 -1.07 -1.51
N SER A 271 26.98 -0.90 -0.53
CA SER A 271 28.41 -1.23 -0.69
C SER A 271 28.69 -2.74 -0.76
N ARG A 272 27.95 -3.56 0.00
CA ARG A 272 28.21 -5.02 0.09
C ARG A 272 27.39 -5.83 -0.89
N LEU A 273 26.16 -5.41 -1.17
CA LEU A 273 25.22 -6.18 -1.99
C LEU A 273 24.96 -5.55 -3.37
N GLY A 274 25.38 -4.30 -3.56
CA GLY A 274 25.21 -3.58 -4.84
C GLY A 274 23.74 -3.31 -5.19
N VAL A 275 22.83 -3.29 -4.22
CA VAL A 275 21.41 -3.02 -4.41
C VAL A 275 21.01 -1.74 -3.70
N ARG A 276 20.00 -1.07 -4.25
CA ARG A 276 19.44 0.12 -3.64
C ARG A 276 18.43 -0.26 -2.55
N ALA A 277 18.49 0.42 -1.41
CA ALA A 277 17.51 0.30 -0.36
C ALA A 277 16.91 1.67 -0.04
N GLY A 278 15.62 1.68 0.34
CA GLY A 278 14.92 2.85 0.84
C GLY A 278 14.27 2.55 2.19
N VAL A 279 14.16 3.56 3.05
CA VAL A 279 13.58 3.40 4.39
C VAL A 279 12.56 4.48 4.67
N GLY A 280 11.37 4.07 5.07
CA GLY A 280 10.34 4.95 5.63
C GLY A 280 10.30 4.83 7.14
N LEU A 281 10.45 5.96 7.83
CA LEU A 281 10.42 6.07 9.29
C LEU A 281 9.10 6.69 9.74
N ALA A 282 8.41 6.09 10.70
CA ALA A 282 7.23 6.66 11.35
C ALA A 282 7.36 6.60 12.86
N CYS A 283 7.24 7.74 13.51
CA CYS A 283 7.37 7.88 14.96
C CYS A 283 6.01 8.18 15.58
N TRP A 284 5.66 7.46 16.62
CA TRP A 284 4.46 7.69 17.42
C TRP A 284 4.84 8.24 18.81
N PRO A 285 4.10 9.21 19.36
CA PRO A 285 2.85 9.79 18.84
C PRO A 285 3.06 10.74 17.66
N PHE A 286 2.08 10.80 16.75
CA PHE A 286 2.03 11.72 15.64
C PHE A 286 0.59 12.20 15.41
N LEU A 287 0.34 13.50 15.58
CA LEU A 287 -1.01 14.07 15.60
C LEU A 287 -1.96 13.23 16.50
N ASP A 288 -3.23 13.14 16.12
CA ASP A 288 -4.24 12.30 16.81
C ASP A 288 -4.36 10.90 16.18
N LEU A 289 -3.32 10.42 15.47
CA LEU A 289 -3.31 9.11 14.83
C LEU A 289 -3.12 7.99 15.87
N ARG A 290 -3.68 6.83 15.58
CA ARG A 290 -3.54 5.64 16.43
C ARG A 290 -2.18 4.97 16.20
N PRO A 291 -1.65 4.20 17.17
CA PRO A 291 -0.44 3.42 16.99
C PRO A 291 -0.48 2.50 15.75
N SER A 292 -1.65 1.91 15.44
CA SER A 292 -1.86 1.07 14.24
C SER A 292 -1.66 1.80 12.92
N ASP A 293 -1.91 3.11 12.89
CA ASP A 293 -1.82 3.92 11.67
C ASP A 293 -0.35 4.20 11.29
N MET A 294 0.60 3.94 12.20
CA MET A 294 2.03 4.17 11.97
C MET A 294 2.65 3.21 10.94
N ILE A 295 2.07 2.04 10.72
CA ILE A 295 2.49 1.16 9.63
C ILE A 295 2.26 1.84 8.28
N GLU A 296 1.08 2.41 8.08
CA GLU A 296 0.77 3.16 6.86
C GLU A 296 1.59 4.45 6.80
N GLY A 297 1.84 5.09 7.94
CA GLY A 297 2.78 6.20 8.05
C GLY A 297 4.18 5.86 7.56
N ALA A 298 4.74 4.72 7.99
CA ALA A 298 6.05 4.25 7.54
C ALA A 298 6.06 3.94 6.03
N ARG A 299 4.94 3.46 5.47
CA ARG A 299 4.79 3.22 4.05
C ARG A 299 4.78 4.52 3.23
N LYS A 300 4.01 5.53 3.66
CA LYS A 300 4.01 6.87 3.03
C LYS A 300 5.39 7.51 3.10
N ALA A 301 6.08 7.36 4.24
CA ALA A 301 7.45 7.80 4.40
C ALA A 301 8.42 7.10 3.45
N LEU A 302 8.25 5.79 3.22
CA LEU A 302 9.05 5.04 2.25
C LEU A 302 8.80 5.53 0.81
N GLU A 303 7.55 5.80 0.44
CA GLU A 303 7.22 6.35 -0.86
C GLU A 303 7.85 7.73 -1.08
N TYR A 304 7.92 8.54 -0.05
CA TYR A 304 8.66 9.80 -0.04
C TYR A 304 10.17 9.57 -0.14
N ALA A 305 10.72 8.63 0.64
CA ALA A 305 12.14 8.29 0.64
C ALA A 305 12.68 7.95 -0.75
N LEU A 306 11.90 7.24 -1.55
CA LEU A 306 12.31 6.84 -2.91
C LEU A 306 12.38 8.00 -3.91
N LEU A 307 11.82 9.16 -3.58
CA LEU A 307 11.96 10.40 -4.34
C LEU A 307 13.18 11.23 -3.91
N LEU A 308 13.75 10.94 -2.73
CA LEU A 308 14.92 11.61 -2.21
C LEU A 308 16.20 11.04 -2.84
N PRO A 309 17.30 11.83 -2.86
CA PRO A 309 18.61 11.28 -3.19
C PRO A 309 19.05 10.24 -2.16
N ALA A 310 20.05 9.41 -2.51
CA ALA A 310 20.65 8.48 -1.55
C ALA A 310 21.05 9.21 -0.26
N PRO A 311 20.82 8.62 0.91
CA PRO A 311 20.52 7.21 1.22
C PRO A 311 19.04 6.80 1.17
N HIS A 312 18.13 7.57 0.55
CA HIS A 312 16.71 7.26 0.39
C HIS A 312 15.97 6.99 1.72
N ILE A 313 16.09 7.92 2.66
CA ILE A 313 15.39 7.83 3.96
C ILE A 313 14.38 8.94 4.07
N GLY A 314 13.12 8.57 4.23
CA GLY A 314 11.99 9.48 4.44
C GLY A 314 11.40 9.31 5.84
N GLN A 315 10.95 10.41 6.41
CA GLN A 315 10.20 10.42 7.66
C GLN A 315 8.74 10.72 7.40
N PHE A 316 7.86 10.02 8.11
CA PHE A 316 6.43 10.32 8.09
C PHE A 316 6.18 11.70 8.72
N GLY A 317 5.57 12.55 7.95
CA GLY A 317 5.31 13.93 8.28
C GLY A 317 4.58 14.62 7.14
N SER A 318 4.57 15.95 7.17
CA SER A 318 3.82 16.79 6.23
C SER A 318 4.14 16.48 4.75
N LEU A 319 5.42 16.37 4.39
CA LEU A 319 5.81 16.08 3.00
C LEU A 319 5.40 14.68 2.54
N ALA A 320 5.51 13.66 3.41
CA ALA A 320 5.08 12.31 3.08
C ALA A 320 3.56 12.24 2.88
N LEU A 321 2.79 12.96 3.70
CA LEU A 321 1.34 13.11 3.56
C LEU A 321 0.99 13.84 2.26
N ASN A 322 1.71 14.92 1.91
CA ASN A 322 1.49 15.64 0.68
C ASN A 322 1.67 14.75 -0.55
N ILE A 323 2.76 13.99 -0.62
CA ILE A 323 3.03 13.06 -1.72
C ILE A 323 1.96 11.95 -1.82
N SER A 324 1.49 11.44 -0.67
CA SER A 324 0.40 10.47 -0.63
C SER A 324 -0.90 11.08 -1.17
N ALA A 325 -1.20 12.33 -0.78
CA ALA A 325 -2.36 13.07 -1.26
C ALA A 325 -2.29 13.34 -2.77
N ASP A 326 -1.11 13.74 -3.31
CA ASP A 326 -0.89 13.92 -4.75
C ASP A 326 -1.20 12.64 -5.53
N LYS A 327 -0.75 11.49 -5.02
CA LYS A 327 -1.06 10.17 -5.62
C LYS A 327 -2.55 9.84 -5.60
N ARG A 328 -3.26 10.17 -4.52
CA ARG A 328 -4.72 10.00 -4.44
C ARG A 328 -5.42 10.89 -5.45
N HIS A 329 -5.02 12.16 -5.53
CA HIS A 329 -5.57 13.11 -6.49
C HIS A 329 -5.38 12.63 -7.94
N CYS A 330 -4.18 12.19 -8.31
CA CYS A 330 -3.89 11.64 -9.63
C CYS A 330 -4.73 10.40 -9.99
N ARG A 331 -5.20 9.65 -9.00
CA ARG A 331 -6.10 8.49 -9.18
C ARG A 331 -7.57 8.86 -9.15
N GLY A 332 -7.91 10.16 -9.03
CA GLY A 332 -9.28 10.66 -8.95
C GLY A 332 -9.93 10.59 -7.58
N ASP A 333 -9.20 10.14 -6.53
CA ASP A 333 -9.68 10.18 -5.14
C ASP A 333 -9.46 11.59 -4.55
N VAL A 334 -10.22 12.55 -5.05
CA VAL A 334 -10.10 13.97 -4.66
C VAL A 334 -10.44 14.18 -3.19
N PHE A 335 -11.44 13.46 -2.65
CA PHE A 335 -11.83 13.62 -1.25
C PHE A 335 -10.79 13.03 -0.31
N GLY A 336 -10.25 11.86 -0.61
CA GLY A 336 -9.14 11.28 0.15
C GLY A 336 -7.88 12.15 0.09
N ALA A 337 -7.59 12.78 -1.05
CA ALA A 337 -6.49 13.72 -1.20
C ALA A 337 -6.70 14.96 -0.30
N ILE A 338 -7.90 15.55 -0.28
CA ILE A 338 -8.22 16.70 0.57
C ILE A 338 -7.98 16.38 2.06
N GLU A 339 -8.39 15.21 2.53
CA GLU A 339 -8.18 14.83 3.94
C GLU A 339 -6.68 14.65 4.26
N GLU A 340 -5.90 14.07 3.36
CA GLU A 340 -4.45 13.95 3.57
C GLU A 340 -3.71 15.30 3.49
N TYR A 341 -4.08 16.21 2.60
CA TYR A 341 -3.52 17.57 2.59
C TYR A 341 -3.83 18.33 3.89
N LYS A 342 -5.05 18.17 4.43
CA LYS A 342 -5.38 18.74 5.75
C LYS A 342 -4.50 18.18 6.86
N LEU A 343 -4.25 16.86 6.87
CA LEU A 343 -3.33 16.25 7.83
C LEU A 343 -1.89 16.75 7.61
N ALA A 344 -1.49 16.98 6.37
CA ALA A 344 -0.17 17.57 6.06
C ALA A 344 -0.04 18.98 6.67
N LEU A 345 -1.09 19.81 6.56
CA LEU A 345 -1.11 21.15 7.16
C LEU A 345 -1.19 21.12 8.69
N LEU A 346 -1.87 20.14 9.28
CA LEU A 346 -1.84 19.94 10.73
C LEU A 346 -0.45 19.54 11.24
N ALA A 347 0.31 18.80 10.44
CA ALA A 347 1.67 18.39 10.77
C ALA A 347 2.70 19.52 10.56
N ASP A 348 2.46 20.39 9.59
CA ASP A 348 3.30 21.54 9.26
C ASP A 348 2.45 22.59 8.54
N GLU A 349 2.09 23.65 9.24
CA GLU A 349 1.29 24.75 8.70
C GLU A 349 2.02 25.60 7.65
N ASP A 350 3.36 25.51 7.61
CA ASP A 350 4.19 26.20 6.63
C ASP A 350 4.40 25.42 5.33
N ASN A 351 3.78 24.24 5.20
CA ASN A 351 3.82 23.46 3.96
C ASN A 351 3.03 24.14 2.83
N VAL A 352 3.69 25.02 2.09
CA VAL A 352 3.11 25.76 0.96
C VAL A 352 2.56 24.82 -0.13
N LEU A 353 3.21 23.68 -0.35
CA LEU A 353 2.74 22.69 -1.33
C LEU A 353 1.35 22.15 -0.96
N ALA A 354 1.14 21.85 0.33
CA ALA A 354 -0.16 21.36 0.81
C ALA A 354 -1.25 22.44 0.70
N TRP A 355 -0.94 23.70 1.04
CA TRP A 355 -1.87 24.82 0.83
C TRP A 355 -2.29 24.95 -0.63
N ASN A 356 -1.31 24.96 -1.55
CA ASN A 356 -1.58 25.04 -2.99
C ASN A 356 -2.40 23.86 -3.50
N SER A 357 -1.99 22.62 -3.19
CA SER A 357 -2.66 21.42 -3.68
C SER A 357 -4.09 21.28 -3.16
N LEU A 358 -4.33 21.69 -1.91
CA LEU A 358 -5.69 21.73 -1.34
C LEU A 358 -6.55 22.76 -2.06
N GLY A 359 -5.98 23.94 -2.37
CA GLY A 359 -6.64 24.96 -3.21
C GLY A 359 -7.01 24.42 -4.58
N VAL A 360 -6.12 23.69 -5.25
CA VAL A 360 -6.37 23.05 -6.56
C VAL A 360 -7.50 22.03 -6.47
N CYS A 361 -7.49 21.16 -5.45
CA CYS A 361 -8.57 20.18 -5.24
C CYS A 361 -9.92 20.87 -5.05
N LEU A 362 -9.99 21.92 -4.24
CA LEU A 362 -11.23 22.66 -4.01
C LEU A 362 -11.72 23.39 -5.26
N ALA A 363 -10.80 23.99 -6.03
CA ALA A 363 -11.14 24.62 -7.30
C ALA A 363 -11.70 23.62 -8.31
N SER A 364 -11.13 22.41 -8.40
CA SER A 364 -11.64 21.34 -9.27
C SER A 364 -13.03 20.86 -8.90
N LEU A 365 -13.42 20.99 -7.63
CA LEU A 365 -14.76 20.71 -7.13
C LEU A 365 -15.74 21.90 -7.28
N GLY A 366 -15.32 23.02 -7.92
CA GLY A 366 -16.12 24.23 -8.06
C GLY A 366 -16.23 25.08 -6.78
N ARG A 367 -15.50 24.73 -5.70
CA ARG A 367 -15.48 25.44 -4.42
C ARG A 367 -14.51 26.62 -4.45
N HIS A 368 -14.67 27.50 -5.47
CA HIS A 368 -13.72 28.57 -5.78
C HIS A 368 -13.49 29.54 -4.62
N ALA A 369 -14.53 29.90 -3.86
CA ALA A 369 -14.40 30.83 -2.73
C ALA A 369 -13.52 30.25 -1.60
N GLU A 370 -13.57 28.94 -1.40
CA GLU A 370 -12.70 28.25 -0.43
C GLU A 370 -11.29 28.09 -0.98
N ALA A 371 -11.17 27.67 -2.25
CA ALA A 371 -9.88 27.55 -2.93
C ALA A 371 -9.07 28.86 -2.86
N ARG A 372 -9.73 30.01 -3.05
CA ARG A 372 -9.11 31.34 -2.93
C ARG A 372 -8.39 31.51 -1.59
N ARG A 373 -9.03 31.15 -0.47
CA ARG A 373 -8.43 31.26 0.87
C ARG A 373 -7.15 30.45 1.02
N PHE A 374 -7.15 29.24 0.47
CA PHE A 374 -5.98 28.35 0.54
C PHE A 374 -4.82 28.87 -0.32
N PHE A 375 -5.11 29.45 -1.49
CA PHE A 375 -4.07 30.08 -2.30
C PHE A 375 -3.56 31.40 -1.69
N GLU A 376 -4.42 32.18 -1.04
CA GLU A 376 -4.02 33.39 -0.30
C GLU A 376 -3.07 33.04 0.85
N GLU A 377 -3.35 31.97 1.60
CA GLU A 377 -2.44 31.45 2.64
C GLU A 377 -1.10 30.96 2.07
N ALA A 378 -1.11 30.30 0.92
CA ALA A 378 0.10 29.85 0.23
C ALA A 378 0.96 31.04 -0.21
N ILE A 379 0.36 32.07 -0.82
CA ILE A 379 1.04 33.28 -1.29
C ILE A 379 1.63 34.09 -0.13
N GLN A 380 0.95 34.18 1.02
CA GLN A 380 1.50 34.86 2.19
C GLN A 380 2.84 34.26 2.65
N ARG A 381 3.01 32.95 2.49
CA ARG A 381 4.24 32.23 2.84
C ARG A 381 5.31 32.31 1.75
N THR A 382 4.88 32.38 0.48
CA THR A 382 5.80 32.45 -0.67
C THR A 382 5.27 33.47 -1.70
N PRO A 383 5.47 34.77 -1.46
CA PRO A 383 4.89 35.84 -2.28
C PRO A 383 5.34 35.86 -3.75
N ASP A 384 6.55 35.37 -4.02
CA ASP A 384 7.19 35.45 -5.34
C ASP A 384 7.00 34.17 -6.17
N ASP A 385 6.11 33.25 -5.76
CA ASP A 385 5.85 32.02 -6.53
C ASP A 385 4.84 32.29 -7.66
N PRO A 386 5.27 32.25 -8.94
CA PRO A 386 4.40 32.55 -10.07
C PRO A 386 3.29 31.51 -10.26
N ALA A 387 3.49 30.26 -9.80
CA ALA A 387 2.47 29.23 -9.91
C ALA A 387 1.30 29.49 -8.95
N LEU A 388 1.61 29.95 -7.73
CA LEU A 388 0.59 30.36 -6.76
C LEU A 388 -0.20 31.58 -7.24
N ALA A 389 0.51 32.58 -7.77
CA ALA A 389 -0.13 33.77 -8.35
C ALA A 389 -1.07 33.39 -9.52
N TYR A 390 -0.61 32.49 -10.39
CA TYR A 390 -1.44 31.97 -11.49
C TYR A 390 -2.70 31.28 -10.97
N ASN A 391 -2.58 30.37 -10.01
CA ASN A 391 -3.71 29.62 -9.45
C ASN A 391 -4.71 30.54 -8.77
N LEU A 392 -4.24 31.55 -8.03
CA LEU A 392 -5.11 32.55 -7.40
C LEU A 392 -5.79 33.43 -8.44
N GLY A 393 -5.07 33.88 -9.48
CA GLY A 393 -5.65 34.62 -10.59
C GLY A 393 -6.77 33.84 -11.30
N ALA A 394 -6.56 32.55 -11.56
CA ALA A 394 -7.55 31.67 -12.19
C ALA A 394 -8.83 31.51 -11.34
N VAL A 395 -8.65 31.38 -10.01
CA VAL A 395 -9.79 31.30 -9.08
C VAL A 395 -10.52 32.64 -8.97
N CYS A 396 -9.81 33.78 -8.91
CA CYS A 396 -10.42 35.12 -8.95
C CYS A 396 -11.23 35.32 -10.24
N GLN A 397 -10.73 34.88 -11.38
CA GLN A 397 -11.46 34.92 -12.65
C GLN A 397 -12.74 34.06 -12.59
N SER A 398 -12.68 32.87 -12.02
CA SER A 398 -13.85 31.99 -11.83
C SER A 398 -14.89 32.58 -10.89
N LEU A 399 -14.48 33.46 -9.98
CA LEU A 399 -15.36 34.23 -9.08
C LEU A 399 -15.83 35.55 -9.69
N HIS A 400 -15.51 35.85 -10.95
CA HIS A 400 -15.78 37.10 -11.66
C HIS A 400 -15.09 38.33 -11.05
N ASP A 401 -14.06 38.16 -10.22
CA ASP A 401 -13.21 39.21 -9.71
C ASP A 401 -12.05 39.47 -10.71
N ASN A 402 -12.42 40.10 -11.84
CA ASN A 402 -11.49 40.27 -12.96
C ASN A 402 -10.33 41.25 -12.63
N GLU A 403 -10.54 42.18 -11.69
CA GLU A 403 -9.52 43.13 -11.28
C GLU A 403 -8.40 42.42 -10.49
N ALA A 404 -8.76 41.64 -9.46
CA ALA A 404 -7.84 40.80 -8.72
C ALA A 404 -7.15 39.77 -9.62
N ALA A 405 -7.89 39.13 -10.53
CA ALA A 405 -7.33 38.16 -11.47
C ALA A 405 -6.23 38.79 -12.34
N ALA A 406 -6.48 40.00 -12.89
CA ALA A 406 -5.50 40.71 -13.72
C ALA A 406 -4.25 41.12 -12.91
N GLU A 407 -4.39 41.48 -11.65
CA GLU A 407 -3.26 41.80 -10.75
C GLU A 407 -2.39 40.53 -10.54
N HIS A 408 -2.98 39.44 -10.15
CA HIS A 408 -2.25 38.19 -9.92
C HIS A 408 -1.59 37.63 -11.19
N PHE A 409 -2.22 37.72 -12.34
CA PHE A 409 -1.60 37.28 -13.59
C PHE A 409 -0.42 38.17 -14.01
N ARG A 410 -0.38 39.48 -13.65
CA ARG A 410 0.76 40.32 -13.91
C ARG A 410 1.98 39.93 -13.09
N THR A 411 1.81 39.33 -11.90
CA THR A 411 2.92 38.82 -11.07
C THR A 411 3.53 37.54 -11.62
N CYS A 412 2.88 36.88 -12.61
CA CYS A 412 3.41 35.68 -13.26
C CYS A 412 4.42 35.98 -14.38
N ILE A 413 4.56 37.25 -14.79
CA ILE A 413 5.38 37.68 -15.92
C ILE A 413 6.65 38.31 -15.41
#